data_82886fa5582a99c2a104543946059da4
#
_entry.id   82886fa5582a99c2a104543946059da4
#
_cell.length_a   1.000
_cell.length_b   1.000
_cell.length_c   1.000
_cell.angle_alpha   90.00
_cell.angle_beta   90.00
_cell.angle_gamma   90.00
#
_symmetry.space_group_name_H-M   'P 1'
#
loop_
_entity.id
_entity.type
_entity.pdbx_description
1 polymer ?
#
loop_
_entity_poly.entity_id
_entity_poly.type
_entity_poly.pdbx_seq_one_letter_code
_entity_poly.pdbx_strand_id
1 'polypeptide(L)'
;MKQRYLEDLNYFLNCANQKRGKKLDKKFPNETIHLDFYFLHSKEELNDFIKKYENEHKINNDYDFYYFMKCLIKFMCGKLDAHTNISMKNNNNHYPISFLTIDNKIYIHKCNDPKYNLSELKEINGIKIEKIIDELERCINYGTYSWFLVKLDFGLSEKNTLLSLPSINSNTNFIEYKTSKGTIKYDVNKDYTQDFSIFNIDKFEQLRIKDNILIIKYPSCSSNYAPNIKDIKRILNTNNITDVLLDLRGNTGGNSTLIKPLIRFLKHSKLNLTTLVDRYVFSSGRFAVIDMKKIGSKIVGEEIGTPINCFGYTSGNDITPNTNLKFNFAKVYWYQDIKTNTMKGIYTKKKLHTKSDYFFNPKYLGLDYHIKLTIDDFANKDYDVMLEKCYKWINSEKR
;
A
#
# COMPACT_ATOMS: atom_id res chain seq x y z
N MET A 1 -20.99 -10.83 21.58
CA MET A 1 -21.32 -10.13 20.29
C MET A 1 -22.81 -10.18 20.03
N LYS A 2 -23.44 -9.09 19.48
CA LYS A 2 -24.86 -9.10 19.07
C LYS A 2 -25.07 -10.05 17.90
N GLN A 3 -26.29 -10.65 17.79
CA GLN A 3 -26.61 -11.65 16.76
C GLN A 3 -26.29 -11.17 15.34
N ARG A 4 -26.65 -9.92 14.98
CA ARG A 4 -26.37 -9.35 13.65
C ARG A 4 -24.88 -9.29 13.28
N TYR A 5 -23.99 -9.02 14.25
CA TYR A 5 -22.55 -9.00 14.03
C TYR A 5 -21.98 -10.41 13.90
N LEU A 6 -22.55 -11.37 14.61
CA LEU A 6 -22.17 -12.77 14.49
C LEU A 6 -22.54 -13.34 13.10
N GLU A 7 -23.70 -12.94 12.58
CA GLU A 7 -24.13 -13.30 11.22
C GLU A 7 -23.18 -12.72 10.16
N ASP A 8 -22.80 -11.45 10.28
CA ASP A 8 -21.86 -10.79 9.37
C ASP A 8 -20.47 -11.40 9.44
N LEU A 9 -19.98 -11.73 10.64
CA LEU A 9 -18.72 -12.43 10.84
C LEU A 9 -18.74 -13.81 10.14
N ASN A 10 -19.78 -14.60 10.37
CA ASN A 10 -19.94 -15.91 9.76
C ASN A 10 -20.05 -15.79 8.23
N TYR A 11 -20.75 -14.79 7.71
CA TYR A 11 -20.83 -14.52 6.29
C TYR A 11 -19.45 -14.20 5.69
N PHE A 12 -18.68 -13.31 6.36
CA PHE A 12 -17.31 -12.98 5.96
C PHE A 12 -16.42 -14.24 5.91
N LEU A 13 -16.41 -15.04 6.97
CA LEU A 13 -15.61 -16.26 7.06
C LEU A 13 -16.02 -17.31 6.00
N ASN A 14 -17.32 -17.46 5.74
CA ASN A 14 -17.83 -18.34 4.69
C ASN A 14 -17.43 -17.86 3.29
N CYS A 15 -17.46 -16.53 3.04
CA CYS A 15 -17.00 -15.97 1.77
C CYS A 15 -15.49 -16.18 1.57
N ALA A 16 -14.71 -16.06 2.64
CA ALA A 16 -13.27 -16.37 2.61
C ALA A 16 -13.02 -17.80 2.14
N ASN A 17 -13.78 -18.76 2.66
CA ASN A 17 -13.64 -20.17 2.29
C ASN A 17 -14.19 -20.52 0.89
N GLN A 18 -15.39 -20.04 0.54
CA GLN A 18 -16.11 -20.50 -0.67
C GLN A 18 -15.65 -19.80 -1.96
N LYS A 19 -15.42 -18.48 -1.93
CA LYS A 19 -15.18 -17.73 -3.18
C LYS A 19 -13.76 -17.81 -3.69
N ARG A 20 -12.80 -18.06 -2.83
CA ARG A 20 -11.44 -18.38 -3.25
C ARG A 20 -11.39 -19.72 -4.01
N GLY A 21 -12.18 -20.73 -3.60
CA GLY A 21 -12.26 -22.03 -4.26
C GLY A 21 -12.91 -21.98 -5.64
N LYS A 22 -14.16 -21.55 -5.76
CA LYS A 22 -14.99 -21.72 -6.96
C LYS A 22 -14.48 -21.11 -8.27
N LYS A 23 -13.78 -19.98 -8.25
CA LYS A 23 -13.21 -19.38 -9.48
C LYS A 23 -11.96 -20.08 -9.95
N LEU A 24 -11.25 -20.71 -9.06
CA LEU A 24 -10.05 -21.45 -9.35
C LEU A 24 -10.37 -22.87 -9.80
N ASP A 25 -11.42 -23.50 -9.28
CA ASP A 25 -11.95 -24.80 -9.74
C ASP A 25 -12.29 -24.79 -11.24
N LYS A 26 -12.82 -23.67 -11.78
CA LYS A 26 -13.07 -23.52 -13.22
C LYS A 26 -11.79 -23.46 -14.07
N LYS A 27 -10.71 -22.94 -13.52
CA LYS A 27 -9.42 -22.78 -14.24
C LYS A 27 -8.51 -23.99 -14.04
N PHE A 28 -8.70 -24.73 -12.95
CA PHE A 28 -7.90 -25.88 -12.55
C PHE A 28 -8.82 -27.00 -12.01
N PRO A 29 -9.66 -27.63 -12.86
CA PRO A 29 -10.75 -28.52 -12.43
C PRO A 29 -10.30 -29.77 -11.66
N ASN A 30 -9.01 -30.11 -11.68
CA ASN A 30 -8.46 -31.27 -11.00
C ASN A 30 -7.71 -30.93 -9.70
N GLU A 31 -7.74 -29.67 -9.25
CA GLU A 31 -7.10 -29.25 -8.02
C GLU A 31 -8.17 -28.72 -7.06
N THR A 32 -8.38 -29.38 -5.93
CA THR A 32 -9.28 -28.87 -4.87
C THR A 32 -8.65 -27.64 -4.24
N ILE A 33 -9.06 -26.47 -4.70
CA ILE A 33 -8.46 -25.18 -4.35
C ILE A 33 -9.26 -24.57 -3.21
N HIS A 34 -9.14 -25.14 -2.05
CA HIS A 34 -9.47 -24.46 -0.82
C HIS A 34 -8.24 -23.67 -0.39
N LEU A 35 -8.12 -22.44 -0.85
CA LEU A 35 -7.38 -21.43 -0.11
C LEU A 35 -8.18 -21.17 1.14
N ASP A 36 -8.01 -22.03 2.13
CA ASP A 36 -8.45 -21.80 3.47
C ASP A 36 -7.88 -20.44 3.87
N PHE A 37 -8.71 -19.49 4.21
CA PHE A 37 -8.26 -18.19 4.67
C PHE A 37 -7.51 -18.31 6.00
N TYR A 38 -7.74 -19.42 6.72
CA TYR A 38 -7.04 -19.81 7.94
C TYR A 38 -5.61 -20.29 7.70
N PHE A 39 -5.12 -20.14 6.50
CA PHE A 39 -3.84 -20.61 6.04
C PHE A 39 -2.66 -20.19 6.93
N LEU A 40 -2.70 -19.01 7.57
CA LEU A 40 -1.69 -18.55 8.53
C LEU A 40 -1.99 -18.98 9.97
N HIS A 41 -3.23 -19.39 10.24
CA HIS A 41 -3.73 -19.74 11.55
C HIS A 41 -4.68 -20.93 11.47
N SER A 42 -4.71 -21.76 12.52
CA SER A 42 -5.71 -22.81 12.66
C SER A 42 -7.09 -22.21 12.97
N LYS A 43 -8.14 -22.99 12.80
CA LYS A 43 -9.50 -22.58 13.19
C LYS A 43 -9.60 -22.32 14.70
N GLU A 44 -8.85 -23.08 15.49
CA GLU A 44 -8.76 -22.92 16.94
C GLU A 44 -8.13 -21.57 17.29
N GLU A 45 -6.98 -21.24 16.72
CA GLU A 45 -6.31 -19.94 16.93
C GLU A 45 -7.21 -18.75 16.56
N LEU A 46 -7.99 -18.88 15.47
CA LEU A 46 -8.94 -17.88 15.06
C LEU A 46 -10.07 -17.71 16.09
N ASN A 47 -10.65 -18.83 16.56
CA ASN A 47 -11.69 -18.79 17.58
C ASN A 47 -11.17 -18.20 18.90
N ASP A 48 -9.94 -18.51 19.25
CA ASP A 48 -9.29 -17.96 20.46
C ASP A 48 -9.05 -16.46 20.32
N PHE A 49 -8.62 -15.98 19.15
CA PHE A 49 -8.51 -14.56 18.86
C PHE A 49 -9.87 -13.86 19.04
N ILE A 50 -10.95 -14.40 18.44
CA ILE A 50 -12.29 -13.81 18.55
C ILE A 50 -12.75 -13.76 20.01
N LYS A 51 -12.65 -14.87 20.76
CA LYS A 51 -13.02 -14.91 22.19
C LYS A 51 -12.22 -13.92 23.02
N LYS A 52 -10.90 -13.87 22.81
CA LYS A 52 -10.03 -12.93 23.52
C LYS A 52 -10.46 -11.49 23.25
N TYR A 53 -10.71 -11.15 21.98
CA TYR A 53 -11.14 -9.80 21.62
C TYR A 53 -12.48 -9.43 22.29
N GLU A 54 -13.48 -10.35 22.29
CA GLU A 54 -14.77 -10.13 22.94
C GLU A 54 -14.67 -9.94 24.46
N ASN A 55 -13.71 -10.60 25.09
CA ASN A 55 -13.47 -10.45 26.54
C ASN A 55 -12.81 -9.09 26.87
N GLU A 56 -11.93 -8.61 26.00
CA GLU A 56 -11.18 -7.36 26.21
C GLU A 56 -11.94 -6.12 25.72
N HIS A 57 -12.83 -6.27 24.72
CA HIS A 57 -13.50 -5.18 24.03
C HIS A 57 -15.02 -5.42 23.87
N LYS A 58 -15.82 -4.42 24.18
CA LYS A 58 -17.27 -4.47 23.92
C LYS A 58 -17.56 -3.99 22.51
N ILE A 59 -18.34 -4.76 21.75
CA ILE A 59 -18.82 -4.41 20.41
C ILE A 59 -20.27 -3.91 20.55
N ASN A 60 -20.44 -2.60 20.70
CA ASN A 60 -21.72 -1.95 20.96
C ASN A 60 -22.41 -1.40 19.72
N ASN A 61 -21.61 -0.92 18.73
CA ASN A 61 -22.06 -0.24 17.53
C ASN A 61 -21.26 -0.72 16.29
N ASP A 62 -21.61 -0.21 15.10
CA ASP A 62 -21.00 -0.62 13.84
C ASP A 62 -19.54 -0.20 13.68
N TYR A 63 -19.12 0.89 14.34
CA TYR A 63 -17.71 1.30 14.35
C TYR A 63 -16.85 0.35 15.17
N ASP A 64 -17.34 -0.10 16.36
CA ASP A 64 -16.63 -1.10 17.16
C ASP A 64 -16.49 -2.42 16.39
N PHE A 65 -17.56 -2.84 15.68
CA PHE A 65 -17.53 -4.03 14.84
C PHE A 65 -16.59 -3.88 13.64
N TYR A 66 -16.58 -2.72 13.01
CA TYR A 66 -15.65 -2.43 11.91
C TYR A 66 -14.19 -2.50 12.35
N TYR A 67 -13.87 -1.93 13.52
CA TYR A 67 -12.51 -2.03 14.09
C TYR A 67 -12.14 -3.48 14.38
N PHE A 68 -13.04 -4.24 15.03
CA PHE A 68 -12.85 -5.68 15.25
C PHE A 68 -12.54 -6.43 13.95
N MET A 69 -13.34 -6.20 12.92
CA MET A 69 -13.14 -6.87 11.62
C MET A 69 -11.80 -6.50 10.97
N LYS A 70 -11.33 -5.27 11.11
CA LYS A 70 -9.99 -4.86 10.66
C LYS A 70 -8.89 -5.59 11.45
N CYS A 71 -9.01 -5.67 12.77
CA CYS A 71 -8.08 -6.41 13.62
C CYS A 71 -8.05 -7.91 13.27
N LEU A 72 -9.21 -8.50 13.01
CA LEU A 72 -9.34 -9.89 12.58
C LEU A 72 -8.64 -10.13 11.24
N ILE A 73 -8.85 -9.25 10.26
CA ILE A 73 -8.18 -9.34 8.95
C ILE A 73 -6.66 -9.27 9.13
N LYS A 74 -6.18 -8.32 9.95
CA LYS A 74 -4.73 -8.22 10.22
C LYS A 74 -4.19 -9.49 10.86
N PHE A 75 -4.88 -10.04 11.84
CA PHE A 75 -4.51 -11.33 12.45
C PHE A 75 -4.43 -12.43 11.41
N MET A 76 -5.47 -12.58 10.58
CA MET A 76 -5.56 -13.62 9.53
C MET A 76 -4.52 -13.45 8.43
N CYS A 77 -4.18 -12.24 8.04
CA CYS A 77 -3.28 -11.92 6.93
C CYS A 77 -1.79 -11.91 7.30
N GLY A 78 -1.48 -11.62 8.57
CA GLY A 78 -0.10 -11.42 9.02
C GLY A 78 0.63 -10.40 8.14
N LYS A 79 1.93 -10.62 7.87
CA LYS A 79 2.75 -9.78 6.99
C LYS A 79 2.73 -10.22 5.51
N LEU A 80 1.92 -11.21 5.16
CA LEU A 80 1.92 -11.79 3.82
C LEU A 80 0.80 -11.25 2.92
N ASP A 81 -0.23 -10.61 3.47
CA ASP A 81 -1.37 -10.12 2.68
C ASP A 81 -1.77 -8.70 3.13
N ALA A 82 -1.33 -7.71 2.38
CA ALA A 82 -1.76 -6.32 2.51
C ALA A 82 -2.85 -5.91 1.50
N HIS A 83 -3.35 -6.85 0.68
CA HIS A 83 -4.37 -6.60 -0.34
C HIS A 83 -5.79 -6.94 0.13
N THR A 84 -5.94 -7.91 1.04
CA THR A 84 -7.23 -8.18 1.69
C THR A 84 -7.64 -6.96 2.50
N ASN A 85 -8.87 -6.51 2.31
CA ASN A 85 -9.35 -5.26 2.90
C ASN A 85 -10.84 -5.34 3.27
N ILE A 86 -11.24 -4.50 4.22
CA ILE A 86 -12.61 -4.24 4.59
C ILE A 86 -12.83 -2.74 4.77
N SER A 87 -14.01 -2.24 4.40
CA SER A 87 -14.37 -0.84 4.49
C SER A 87 -15.86 -0.65 4.73
N MET A 88 -16.24 0.45 5.34
CA MET A 88 -17.66 0.84 5.39
C MET A 88 -18.14 1.27 4.00
N LYS A 89 -19.41 1.06 3.68
CA LYS A 89 -19.97 1.27 2.32
C LYS A 89 -19.78 2.69 1.80
N ASN A 90 -19.84 3.69 2.67
CA ASN A 90 -19.68 5.11 2.33
C ASN A 90 -18.23 5.56 2.59
N ASN A 91 -17.30 5.14 1.75
CA ASN A 91 -15.86 5.28 1.99
C ASN A 91 -15.27 6.63 1.54
N ASN A 92 -16.05 7.53 0.94
CA ASN A 92 -15.52 8.78 0.37
C ASN A 92 -15.44 9.94 1.37
N ASN A 93 -15.46 9.64 2.67
CA ASN A 93 -15.44 10.65 3.72
C ASN A 93 -14.04 10.84 4.29
N HIS A 94 -13.15 11.44 3.52
CA HIS A 94 -11.89 11.96 4.02
C HIS A 94 -12.05 13.41 4.45
N TYR A 95 -11.47 13.75 5.60
CA TYR A 95 -11.29 15.17 5.94
C TYR A 95 -10.31 15.80 4.96
N PRO A 96 -10.47 17.09 4.62
CA PRO A 96 -9.58 17.79 3.70
C PRO A 96 -8.25 18.13 4.37
N ILE A 97 -7.52 17.09 4.70
CA ILE A 97 -6.21 17.10 5.32
C ILE A 97 -5.43 15.87 4.87
N SER A 98 -4.16 16.03 4.61
CA SER A 98 -3.24 14.92 4.32
C SER A 98 -2.05 14.94 5.26
N PHE A 99 -1.49 13.78 5.50
CA PHE A 99 -0.40 13.57 6.44
C PHE A 99 0.84 13.03 5.77
N LEU A 100 1.97 13.20 6.44
CA LEU A 100 3.26 12.71 6.01
C LEU A 100 4.04 12.24 7.22
N THR A 101 4.39 10.96 7.25
CA THR A 101 5.21 10.39 8.32
C THR A 101 6.68 10.40 7.94
N ILE A 102 7.51 11.10 8.73
CA ILE A 102 8.97 11.23 8.57
C ILE A 102 9.62 11.05 9.94
N ASP A 103 10.66 10.23 10.04
CA ASP A 103 11.42 9.99 11.27
C ASP A 103 10.53 9.68 12.49
N ASN A 104 9.52 8.82 12.27
CA ASN A 104 8.50 8.42 13.26
C ASN A 104 7.64 9.56 13.80
N LYS A 105 7.62 10.70 13.14
CA LYS A 105 6.74 11.83 13.45
C LYS A 105 5.75 12.03 12.32
N ILE A 106 4.54 12.44 12.67
CA ILE A 106 3.47 12.71 11.71
C ILE A 106 3.33 14.22 11.55
N TYR A 107 3.34 14.67 10.32
CA TYR A 107 3.20 16.07 9.96
C TYR A 107 1.96 16.28 9.08
N ILE A 108 1.33 17.45 9.18
CA ILE A 108 0.33 17.87 8.24
C ILE A 108 1.03 18.15 6.90
N HIS A 109 0.75 17.36 5.86
CA HIS A 109 1.28 17.64 4.53
C HIS A 109 0.56 18.80 3.88
N LYS A 110 -0.79 18.72 3.82
CA LYS A 110 -1.67 19.79 3.30
C LYS A 110 -2.99 19.78 4.06
N CYS A 111 -3.57 20.97 4.22
CA CYS A 111 -4.93 21.15 4.70
C CYS A 111 -5.50 22.48 4.16
N ASN A 112 -6.77 22.78 4.47
CA ASN A 112 -7.47 23.99 4.00
C ASN A 112 -6.81 25.30 4.45
N ASP A 113 -6.17 25.30 5.63
CA ASP A 113 -5.42 26.46 6.13
C ASP A 113 -3.91 26.20 6.03
N PRO A 114 -3.22 26.80 5.05
CA PRO A 114 -1.80 26.53 4.79
C PRO A 114 -0.85 26.82 5.94
N LYS A 115 -1.28 27.60 6.95
CA LYS A 115 -0.44 27.91 8.12
C LYS A 115 -0.08 26.65 8.92
N TYR A 116 -0.91 25.60 8.85
CA TYR A 116 -0.68 24.33 9.52
C TYR A 116 0.19 23.36 8.72
N ASN A 117 0.45 23.62 7.45
CA ASN A 117 1.31 22.74 6.65
C ASN A 117 2.68 22.59 7.32
N LEU A 118 3.19 21.35 7.27
CA LEU A 118 4.43 20.90 7.88
C LEU A 118 4.47 21.09 9.42
N SER A 119 3.32 21.27 10.07
CA SER A 119 3.24 21.20 11.54
C SER A 119 3.14 19.77 12.01
N GLU A 120 3.83 19.46 13.11
CA GLU A 120 3.80 18.14 13.73
C GLU A 120 2.45 17.88 14.41
N LEU A 121 1.80 16.76 14.12
CA LEU A 121 0.58 16.31 14.76
C LEU A 121 0.90 15.75 16.15
N LYS A 122 0.19 16.22 17.18
CA LYS A 122 0.41 15.83 18.59
C LYS A 122 -0.73 15.00 19.16
N GLU A 123 -1.97 15.40 18.87
CA GLU A 123 -3.16 14.76 19.44
C GLU A 123 -4.31 14.75 18.42
N ILE A 124 -5.23 13.78 18.56
CA ILE A 124 -6.54 13.77 17.91
C ILE A 124 -7.60 13.63 19.00
N ASN A 125 -8.56 14.58 19.07
CA ASN A 125 -9.59 14.64 20.10
C ASN A 125 -9.03 14.52 21.54
N GLY A 126 -7.88 15.16 21.81
CA GLY A 126 -7.20 15.09 23.11
C GLY A 126 -6.44 13.79 23.39
N ILE A 127 -6.47 12.84 22.47
CA ILE A 127 -5.72 11.59 22.57
C ILE A 127 -4.35 11.78 21.92
N LYS A 128 -3.28 11.41 22.65
CA LYS A 128 -1.90 11.48 22.14
C LYS A 128 -1.74 10.65 20.88
N ILE A 129 -0.96 11.17 19.93
CA ILE A 129 -0.79 10.58 18.63
C ILE A 129 -0.19 9.16 18.68
N GLU A 130 0.67 8.88 19.65
CA GLU A 130 1.30 7.56 19.84
C GLU A 130 0.22 6.49 20.12
N LYS A 131 -0.79 6.81 20.93
CA LYS A 131 -1.91 5.89 21.19
C LYS A 131 -2.77 5.66 19.93
N ILE A 132 -3.00 6.69 19.15
CA ILE A 132 -3.72 6.58 17.87
C ILE A 132 -2.93 5.68 16.89
N ILE A 133 -1.62 5.84 16.83
CA ILE A 133 -0.74 4.99 16.01
C ILE A 133 -0.83 3.52 16.46
N ASP A 134 -0.75 3.25 17.74
CA ASP A 134 -0.85 1.90 18.31
C ASP A 134 -2.18 1.24 17.96
N GLU A 135 -3.30 1.96 18.05
CA GLU A 135 -4.63 1.45 17.68
C GLU A 135 -4.74 1.21 16.16
N LEU A 136 -4.21 2.11 15.33
CA LEU A 136 -4.15 1.93 13.88
C LEU A 136 -3.23 0.77 13.50
N GLU A 137 -2.09 0.61 14.17
CA GLU A 137 -1.20 -0.53 13.91
C GLU A 137 -1.89 -1.87 14.21
N ARG A 138 -2.74 -1.96 15.23
CA ARG A 138 -3.50 -3.18 15.55
C ARG A 138 -4.50 -3.57 14.47
N CYS A 139 -5.01 -2.64 13.69
CA CYS A 139 -6.09 -2.88 12.72
C CYS A 139 -5.68 -2.71 11.24
N ILE A 140 -4.54 -2.12 10.95
CA ILE A 140 -4.01 -1.99 9.58
C ILE A 140 -3.21 -3.24 9.23
N ASN A 141 -3.58 -3.95 8.17
CA ASN A 141 -2.78 -5.04 7.61
C ASN A 141 -1.74 -4.49 6.62
N TYR A 142 -0.49 -4.93 6.76
CA TYR A 142 0.64 -4.49 5.94
C TYR A 142 1.69 -5.60 5.79
N GLY A 143 2.43 -5.55 4.69
CA GLY A 143 3.53 -6.47 4.42
C GLY A 143 4.90 -5.87 4.75
N THR A 144 5.07 -4.55 4.57
CA THR A 144 6.27 -3.77 4.93
C THR A 144 5.89 -2.65 5.87
N TYR A 145 6.83 -2.19 6.69
CA TYR A 145 6.58 -1.03 7.54
C TYR A 145 6.33 0.24 6.72
N SER A 146 7.01 0.37 5.59
CA SER A 146 6.75 1.44 4.61
C SER A 146 5.29 1.51 4.17
N TRP A 147 4.63 0.35 3.94
CA TRP A 147 3.20 0.33 3.62
C TRP A 147 2.31 0.65 4.81
N PHE A 148 2.73 0.28 6.02
CA PHE A 148 2.05 0.73 7.23
C PHE A 148 2.02 2.25 7.30
N LEU A 149 3.15 2.93 7.09
CA LEU A 149 3.22 4.39 7.09
C LEU A 149 2.29 5.02 6.04
N VAL A 150 2.24 4.46 4.82
CA VAL A 150 1.30 4.91 3.79
C VAL A 150 -0.14 4.79 4.26
N LYS A 151 -0.52 3.63 4.80
CA LYS A 151 -1.88 3.41 5.30
C LYS A 151 -2.21 4.21 6.56
N LEU A 152 -1.23 4.48 7.40
CA LEU A 152 -1.35 5.37 8.54
C LEU A 152 -1.69 6.80 8.08
N ASP A 153 -0.91 7.34 7.14
CA ASP A 153 -1.12 8.68 6.60
C ASP A 153 -2.53 8.84 6.00
N PHE A 154 -3.03 7.83 5.30
CA PHE A 154 -4.42 7.80 4.81
C PHE A 154 -5.46 7.63 5.92
N GLY A 155 -5.24 6.72 6.85
CA GLY A 155 -6.18 6.40 7.93
C GLY A 155 -6.43 7.58 8.86
N LEU A 156 -5.45 8.46 9.03
CA LEU A 156 -5.57 9.66 9.85
C LEU A 156 -6.50 10.73 9.24
N SER A 157 -6.79 10.67 7.95
CA SER A 157 -7.79 11.55 7.30
C SER A 157 -9.13 10.86 7.09
N GLU A 158 -9.21 9.53 7.24
CA GLU A 158 -10.42 8.76 6.97
C GLU A 158 -11.38 8.77 8.16
N LYS A 159 -12.53 9.41 8.01
CA LYS A 159 -13.56 9.57 9.05
C LYS A 159 -13.93 8.23 9.71
N ASN A 160 -14.29 7.22 8.92
CA ASN A 160 -14.76 5.94 9.45
C ASN A 160 -13.66 5.18 10.20
N THR A 161 -12.43 5.28 9.75
CA THR A 161 -11.27 4.71 10.46
C THR A 161 -11.09 5.41 11.82
N LEU A 162 -11.09 6.74 11.87
CA LEU A 162 -10.94 7.47 13.14
C LEU A 162 -12.08 7.17 14.11
N LEU A 163 -13.34 7.23 13.65
CA LEU A 163 -14.50 6.95 14.50
C LEU A 163 -14.59 5.49 14.99
N SER A 164 -13.85 4.58 14.35
CA SER A 164 -13.77 3.19 14.78
C SER A 164 -12.72 2.92 15.86
N LEU A 165 -11.78 3.86 16.08
CA LEU A 165 -10.73 3.67 17.09
C LEU A 165 -11.29 3.63 18.49
N PRO A 166 -10.88 2.67 19.33
CA PRO A 166 -11.41 2.52 20.70
C PRO A 166 -11.26 3.76 21.59
N SER A 167 -10.21 4.57 21.34
CA SER A 167 -9.96 5.80 22.10
C SER A 167 -10.77 7.00 21.61
N ILE A 168 -11.37 6.94 20.43
CA ILE A 168 -12.19 8.02 19.85
C ILE A 168 -13.67 7.75 20.14
N ASN A 169 -14.37 8.72 20.72
CA ASN A 169 -15.81 8.60 20.89
C ASN A 169 -16.52 8.69 19.53
N SER A 170 -17.12 7.59 19.07
CA SER A 170 -17.81 7.51 17.78
C SER A 170 -19.04 8.44 17.67
N ASN A 171 -19.56 8.96 18.79
CA ASN A 171 -20.66 9.93 18.86
C ASN A 171 -20.16 11.39 18.88
N THR A 172 -18.87 11.64 18.67
CA THR A 172 -18.34 13.01 18.61
C THR A 172 -18.91 13.77 17.41
N ASN A 173 -19.13 15.07 17.57
CA ASN A 173 -19.54 15.94 16.46
C ASN A 173 -18.35 16.45 15.63
N PHE A 174 -17.15 16.35 16.17
CA PHE A 174 -15.94 16.92 15.54
C PHE A 174 -14.75 15.99 15.68
N ILE A 175 -13.90 16.00 14.66
CA ILE A 175 -12.52 15.53 14.79
C ILE A 175 -11.59 16.74 14.89
N GLU A 176 -10.78 16.76 15.94
CA GLU A 176 -9.88 17.84 16.27
C GLU A 176 -8.44 17.37 16.24
N TYR A 177 -7.63 17.99 15.39
CA TYR A 177 -6.21 17.71 15.24
C TYR A 177 -5.41 18.82 15.93
N LYS A 178 -4.75 18.50 17.02
CA LYS A 178 -3.83 19.42 17.71
C LYS A 178 -2.43 19.25 17.14
N THR A 179 -1.87 20.33 16.63
CA THR A 179 -0.54 20.36 16.03
C THR A 179 0.40 21.27 16.80
N SER A 180 1.69 21.27 16.43
CA SER A 180 2.69 22.22 16.97
C SER A 180 2.38 23.69 16.68
N LYS A 181 1.47 23.99 15.73
CA LYS A 181 1.07 25.36 15.33
C LYS A 181 -0.36 25.73 15.74
N GLY A 182 -1.07 24.87 16.45
CA GLY A 182 -2.46 25.09 16.87
C GLY A 182 -3.38 23.94 16.50
N THR A 183 -4.68 24.19 16.47
CA THR A 183 -5.72 23.16 16.36
C THR A 183 -6.53 23.34 15.06
N ILE A 184 -6.78 22.22 14.37
CA ILE A 184 -7.66 22.13 13.19
C ILE A 184 -8.86 21.29 13.58
N LYS A 185 -10.06 21.70 13.15
CA LYS A 185 -11.32 21.04 13.53
C LYS A 185 -12.19 20.79 12.32
N TYR A 186 -12.70 19.57 12.20
CA TYR A 186 -13.61 19.16 11.13
C TYR A 186 -14.91 18.60 11.72
N ASP A 187 -16.05 19.02 11.14
CA ASP A 187 -17.37 18.51 11.52
C ASP A 187 -17.57 17.09 10.97
N VAL A 188 -17.94 16.16 11.84
CA VAL A 188 -18.19 14.76 11.47
C VAL A 188 -19.42 14.61 10.56
N ASN A 189 -20.40 15.49 10.66
CA ASN A 189 -21.64 15.45 9.89
C ASN A 189 -21.55 16.13 8.52
N LYS A 190 -20.42 16.78 8.23
CA LYS A 190 -20.19 17.45 6.95
C LYS A 190 -19.50 16.53 5.97
N ASP A 191 -19.95 16.57 4.71
CA ASP A 191 -19.25 15.94 3.58
C ASP A 191 -18.22 16.92 3.02
N TYR A 192 -17.02 16.40 2.77
CA TYR A 192 -15.90 17.17 2.21
C TYR A 192 -15.58 16.62 0.83
N THR A 193 -15.51 17.49 -0.15
CA THR A 193 -15.22 17.15 -1.56
C THR A 193 -13.75 17.40 -1.95
N GLN A 194 -13.02 18.16 -1.12
CA GLN A 194 -11.61 18.44 -1.38
C GLN A 194 -10.75 17.21 -1.05
N ASP A 195 -10.00 16.76 -2.06
CA ASP A 195 -8.98 15.73 -1.92
C ASP A 195 -7.59 16.37 -1.92
N PHE A 196 -6.86 16.20 -0.82
CA PHE A 196 -5.45 16.58 -0.71
C PHE A 196 -4.53 15.38 -0.91
N SER A 197 -4.92 14.42 -1.74
CA SER A 197 -4.07 13.26 -2.01
C SER A 197 -2.65 13.71 -2.40
N ILE A 198 -1.66 13.01 -1.87
CA ILE A 198 -0.25 13.27 -2.15
C ILE A 198 0.07 13.02 -3.64
N PHE A 199 -0.83 12.32 -4.34
CA PHE A 199 -0.66 11.89 -5.72
C PHE A 199 -1.45 12.76 -6.70
N ASN A 200 -0.80 13.78 -7.24
CA ASN A 200 -1.29 14.45 -8.45
C ASN A 200 -0.55 13.85 -9.66
N ILE A 201 -1.06 12.70 -10.14
CA ILE A 201 -0.44 11.94 -11.24
C ILE A 201 -0.55 12.71 -12.58
N ASP A 202 -1.55 13.60 -12.72
CA ASP A 202 -1.92 14.21 -14.01
C ASP A 202 -0.99 15.35 -14.49
N LYS A 203 -0.03 15.78 -13.67
CA LYS A 203 0.83 16.94 -13.98
C LYS A 203 2.25 16.60 -14.44
N PHE A 204 2.56 15.33 -14.71
CA PHE A 204 3.95 14.94 -15.01
C PHE A 204 4.15 14.56 -16.47
N GLU A 205 5.17 15.15 -17.10
CA GLU A 205 5.68 14.69 -18.37
C GLU A 205 6.26 13.26 -18.22
N GLN A 206 5.78 12.33 -19.05
CA GLN A 206 6.19 10.92 -18.97
C GLN A 206 7.66 10.69 -19.34
N LEU A 207 8.17 11.43 -20.31
CA LEU A 207 9.55 11.34 -20.81
C LEU A 207 10.22 12.70 -20.66
N ARG A 208 11.29 12.80 -19.92
CA ARG A 208 12.08 14.02 -19.72
C ARG A 208 13.56 13.74 -19.85
N ILE A 209 14.31 14.66 -20.42
CA ILE A 209 15.76 14.61 -20.46
C ILE A 209 16.31 15.64 -19.48
N LYS A 210 17.27 15.21 -18.67
CA LYS A 210 18.12 16.09 -17.87
C LYS A 210 19.57 15.68 -18.06
N ASP A 211 20.37 16.57 -18.61
CA ASP A 211 21.73 16.28 -19.02
C ASP A 211 21.78 15.08 -19.99
N ASN A 212 22.50 14.02 -19.67
CA ASN A 212 22.58 12.77 -20.42
C ASN A 212 21.70 11.64 -19.83
N ILE A 213 20.72 11.97 -19.00
CA ILE A 213 19.81 11.03 -18.34
C ILE A 213 18.43 11.14 -18.96
N LEU A 214 17.90 10.04 -19.50
CA LEU A 214 16.49 9.93 -19.88
C LEU A 214 15.67 9.47 -18.66
N ILE A 215 14.74 10.30 -18.21
CA ILE A 215 13.80 9.98 -17.15
C ILE A 215 12.51 9.45 -17.77
N ILE A 216 12.10 8.28 -17.32
CA ILE A 216 10.85 7.63 -17.72
C ILE A 216 9.97 7.53 -16.49
N LYS A 217 8.89 8.32 -16.40
CA LYS A 217 7.95 8.25 -15.28
C LYS A 217 6.89 7.19 -15.55
N TYR A 218 6.74 6.26 -14.60
CA TYR A 218 5.76 5.17 -14.65
C TYR A 218 4.96 5.08 -13.34
N PRO A 219 4.04 6.03 -13.09
CA PRO A 219 3.37 6.20 -11.80
C PRO A 219 2.25 5.19 -11.56
N SER A 220 1.85 4.41 -12.56
CA SER A 220 0.81 3.38 -12.46
C SER A 220 1.01 2.31 -13.51
N CYS A 221 0.72 1.06 -13.19
CA CYS A 221 0.67 -0.05 -14.12
C CYS A 221 -0.67 -0.05 -14.92
N SER A 222 -1.04 1.09 -15.50
CA SER A 222 -2.20 1.26 -16.36
C SER A 222 -1.81 1.58 -17.80
N SER A 223 -2.73 1.38 -18.75
CA SER A 223 -2.49 1.62 -20.18
C SER A 223 -2.12 3.07 -20.49
N ASN A 224 -2.66 4.02 -19.72
CA ASN A 224 -2.41 5.45 -19.91
C ASN A 224 -0.95 5.85 -19.64
N TYR A 225 -0.21 5.03 -18.87
CA TYR A 225 1.18 5.27 -18.51
C TYR A 225 2.13 4.22 -19.09
N ALA A 226 1.64 3.33 -19.98
CA ALA A 226 2.49 2.34 -20.64
C ALA A 226 3.59 3.06 -21.47
N PRO A 227 4.90 2.79 -21.24
CA PRO A 227 5.96 3.51 -21.94
C PRO A 227 5.93 3.25 -23.44
N ASN A 228 5.96 4.33 -24.24
CA ASN A 228 6.01 4.24 -25.68
C ASN A 228 7.46 3.98 -26.14
N ILE A 229 7.74 2.77 -26.57
CA ILE A 229 9.08 2.34 -26.98
C ILE A 229 9.57 3.08 -28.23
N LYS A 230 8.67 3.50 -29.14
CA LYS A 230 9.06 4.25 -30.36
C LYS A 230 9.61 5.64 -29.97
N ASP A 231 8.94 6.33 -29.05
CA ASP A 231 9.39 7.64 -28.58
C ASP A 231 10.71 7.54 -27.81
N ILE A 232 10.84 6.52 -26.95
CA ILE A 232 12.09 6.26 -26.22
C ILE A 232 13.24 6.03 -27.19
N LYS A 233 13.07 5.18 -28.22
CA LYS A 233 14.08 4.94 -29.25
C LYS A 233 14.45 6.22 -30.01
N ARG A 234 13.46 7.03 -30.37
CA ARG A 234 13.70 8.32 -31.05
C ARG A 234 14.58 9.22 -30.17
N ILE A 235 14.24 9.37 -28.90
CA ILE A 235 15.02 10.19 -27.95
C ILE A 235 16.47 9.68 -27.84
N LEU A 236 16.66 8.38 -27.68
CA LEU A 236 17.99 7.78 -27.57
C LEU A 236 18.84 7.95 -28.83
N ASN A 237 18.22 7.99 -30.01
CA ASN A 237 18.90 8.17 -31.26
C ASN A 237 19.27 9.64 -31.56
N THR A 238 18.53 10.59 -31.01
CA THR A 238 18.70 12.04 -31.27
C THR A 238 19.45 12.77 -30.16
N ASN A 239 19.70 12.12 -29.03
CA ASN A 239 20.36 12.73 -27.87
C ASN A 239 21.48 11.83 -27.36
N ASN A 240 22.51 12.44 -26.80
CA ASN A 240 23.62 11.71 -26.17
C ASN A 240 23.24 11.19 -24.77
N ILE A 241 22.36 10.19 -24.72
CA ILE A 241 21.87 9.59 -23.48
C ILE A 241 22.78 8.43 -23.10
N THR A 242 23.30 8.45 -21.88
CA THR A 242 24.11 7.37 -21.30
C THR A 242 23.39 6.62 -20.19
N ASP A 243 22.38 7.23 -19.61
CA ASP A 243 21.67 6.72 -18.42
C ASP A 243 20.15 6.77 -18.61
N VAL A 244 19.47 5.78 -18.04
CA VAL A 244 18.01 5.76 -17.95
C VAL A 244 17.61 5.69 -16.48
N LEU A 245 16.79 6.64 -16.05
CA LEU A 245 16.14 6.65 -14.77
C LEU A 245 14.66 6.30 -14.93
N LEU A 246 14.26 5.10 -14.48
CA LEU A 246 12.86 4.72 -14.37
C LEU A 246 12.29 5.19 -13.03
N ASP A 247 11.41 6.19 -13.05
CA ASP A 247 10.75 6.72 -11.86
C ASP A 247 9.43 5.97 -11.62
N LEU A 248 9.43 5.09 -10.61
CA LEU A 248 8.28 4.28 -10.18
C LEU A 248 7.57 4.87 -8.97
N ARG A 249 7.97 6.02 -8.47
CA ARG A 249 7.35 6.61 -7.29
C ARG A 249 5.85 6.81 -7.50
N GLY A 250 5.07 6.50 -6.45
CA GLY A 250 3.62 6.56 -6.49
C GLY A 250 2.95 5.36 -7.18
N ASN A 251 3.68 4.38 -7.71
CA ASN A 251 3.11 3.27 -8.46
C ASN A 251 2.48 2.21 -7.56
N THR A 252 1.21 2.33 -7.27
CA THR A 252 0.45 1.38 -6.45
C THR A 252 0.09 0.08 -7.18
N GLY A 253 0.49 -0.09 -8.46
CA GLY A 253 0.29 -1.32 -9.21
C GLY A 253 -0.71 -1.23 -10.36
N GLY A 254 -1.33 -2.36 -10.69
CA GLY A 254 -2.23 -2.54 -11.84
C GLY A 254 -1.84 -3.75 -12.69
N ASN A 255 -1.71 -3.58 -14.01
CA ASN A 255 -1.33 -4.65 -14.93
C ASN A 255 0.19 -4.73 -15.11
N SER A 256 0.83 -5.76 -14.54
CA SER A 256 2.28 -5.98 -14.58
C SER A 256 2.85 -6.28 -15.97
N THR A 257 2.01 -6.54 -16.99
CA THR A 257 2.50 -6.87 -18.34
C THR A 257 2.87 -5.63 -19.15
N LEU A 258 2.32 -4.47 -18.82
CA LEU A 258 2.45 -3.24 -19.63
C LEU A 258 3.87 -2.69 -19.68
N ILE A 259 4.70 -2.93 -18.67
CA ILE A 259 6.10 -2.50 -18.66
C ILE A 259 7.05 -3.47 -19.36
N LYS A 260 6.61 -4.70 -19.66
CA LYS A 260 7.49 -5.74 -20.23
C LYS A 260 8.18 -5.36 -21.54
N PRO A 261 7.57 -4.61 -22.49
CA PRO A 261 8.24 -4.13 -23.68
C PRO A 261 9.46 -3.24 -23.34
N LEU A 262 9.31 -2.32 -22.37
CA LEU A 262 10.42 -1.48 -21.91
C LEU A 262 11.55 -2.31 -21.30
N ILE A 263 11.23 -3.23 -20.38
CA ILE A 263 12.21 -4.10 -19.74
C ILE A 263 13.01 -4.90 -20.79
N ARG A 264 12.31 -5.48 -21.79
CA ARG A 264 12.97 -6.21 -22.89
C ARG A 264 13.89 -5.32 -23.72
N PHE A 265 13.48 -4.10 -24.00
CA PHE A 265 14.29 -3.14 -24.73
C PHE A 265 15.55 -2.74 -23.93
N LEU A 266 15.38 -2.35 -22.65
CA LEU A 266 16.48 -1.92 -21.78
C LEU A 266 17.49 -3.04 -21.50
N LYS A 267 17.04 -4.29 -21.41
CA LYS A 267 17.91 -5.45 -21.19
C LYS A 267 19.03 -5.58 -22.23
N HIS A 268 18.79 -5.14 -23.47
CA HIS A 268 19.75 -5.21 -24.56
C HIS A 268 20.42 -3.86 -24.87
N SER A 269 20.16 -2.84 -24.06
CA SER A 269 20.82 -1.55 -24.16
C SER A 269 22.17 -1.57 -23.43
N LYS A 270 23.07 -0.66 -23.82
CA LYS A 270 24.34 -0.41 -23.12
C LYS A 270 24.23 0.74 -22.11
N LEU A 271 22.99 1.12 -21.74
CA LEU A 271 22.71 2.24 -20.87
C LEU A 271 22.89 1.85 -19.41
N ASN A 272 23.33 2.77 -18.58
CA ASN A 272 23.27 2.61 -17.13
C ASN A 272 21.81 2.75 -16.68
N LEU A 273 21.36 1.83 -15.82
CA LEU A 273 19.96 1.76 -15.41
C LEU A 273 19.83 2.07 -13.92
N THR A 274 18.98 3.03 -13.61
CA THR A 274 18.57 3.35 -12.23
C THR A 274 17.05 3.30 -12.16
N THR A 275 16.52 2.76 -11.07
CA THR A 275 15.08 2.74 -10.76
C THR A 275 14.85 3.47 -9.45
N LEU A 276 14.11 4.58 -9.51
CA LEU A 276 13.73 5.36 -8.35
C LEU A 276 12.41 4.86 -7.78
N VAL A 277 12.39 4.57 -6.49
CA VAL A 277 11.25 3.97 -5.79
C VAL A 277 10.94 4.74 -4.51
N ASP A 278 9.68 4.63 -4.06
CA ASP A 278 9.21 5.16 -2.79
C ASP A 278 8.32 4.13 -2.05
N ARG A 279 7.91 4.47 -0.83
CA ARG A 279 7.02 3.66 0.00
C ARG A 279 5.67 3.33 -0.63
N TYR A 280 5.27 4.04 -1.68
CA TYR A 280 4.01 3.84 -2.38
C TYR A 280 4.08 2.79 -3.49
N VAL A 281 5.27 2.34 -3.88
CA VAL A 281 5.41 1.26 -4.86
C VAL A 281 4.84 -0.03 -4.29
N PHE A 282 3.70 -0.45 -4.86
CA PHE A 282 2.91 -1.55 -4.33
C PHE A 282 2.44 -2.52 -5.42
N SER A 283 2.03 -3.74 -5.04
CA SER A 283 1.39 -4.71 -5.94
C SER A 283 2.20 -4.96 -7.22
N SER A 284 1.63 -4.66 -8.41
CA SER A 284 2.32 -4.84 -9.70
C SER A 284 3.48 -3.86 -9.92
N GLY A 285 3.53 -2.73 -9.21
CA GLY A 285 4.72 -1.85 -9.20
C GLY A 285 5.97 -2.59 -8.73
N ARG A 286 5.83 -3.45 -7.72
CA ARG A 286 6.90 -4.36 -7.25
C ARG A 286 7.48 -5.24 -8.37
N PHE A 287 6.62 -5.79 -9.27
CA PHE A 287 7.13 -6.61 -10.38
C PHE A 287 8.01 -5.80 -11.32
N ALA A 288 7.68 -4.53 -11.57
CA ALA A 288 8.51 -3.64 -12.36
C ALA A 288 9.90 -3.46 -11.72
N VAL A 289 9.96 -3.22 -10.40
CA VAL A 289 11.24 -3.09 -9.65
C VAL A 289 12.06 -4.39 -9.74
N ILE A 290 11.43 -5.54 -9.49
CA ILE A 290 12.11 -6.85 -9.57
C ILE A 290 12.67 -7.09 -10.97
N ASP A 291 11.90 -6.80 -12.01
CA ASP A 291 12.32 -7.00 -13.39
C ASP A 291 13.47 -6.04 -13.78
N MET A 292 13.43 -4.78 -13.33
CA MET A 292 14.53 -3.83 -13.52
C MET A 292 15.81 -4.28 -12.81
N LYS A 293 15.69 -4.74 -11.55
CA LYS A 293 16.84 -5.29 -10.80
C LYS A 293 17.47 -6.48 -11.52
N LYS A 294 16.66 -7.35 -12.15
CA LYS A 294 17.15 -8.51 -12.93
C LYS A 294 17.96 -8.14 -14.14
N ILE A 295 17.72 -6.99 -14.74
CA ILE A 295 18.49 -6.50 -15.90
C ILE A 295 19.62 -5.57 -15.51
N GLY A 296 19.97 -5.50 -14.22
CA GLY A 296 21.13 -4.77 -13.69
C GLY A 296 20.84 -3.33 -13.25
N SER A 297 19.57 -2.91 -13.18
CA SER A 297 19.22 -1.59 -12.67
C SER A 297 19.56 -1.46 -11.18
N LYS A 298 20.16 -0.35 -10.80
CA LYS A 298 20.32 0.06 -9.40
C LYS A 298 19.01 0.56 -8.85
N ILE A 299 18.64 0.12 -7.66
CA ILE A 299 17.39 0.50 -6.99
C ILE A 299 17.69 1.55 -5.93
N VAL A 300 17.13 2.74 -6.10
CA VAL A 300 17.41 3.94 -5.31
C VAL A 300 16.11 4.52 -4.75
N GLY A 301 16.09 4.99 -3.52
CA GLY A 301 14.92 5.63 -2.94
C GLY A 301 14.57 5.15 -1.54
N GLU A 302 13.27 4.99 -1.26
CA GLU A 302 12.76 4.43 -0.01
C GLU A 302 12.39 2.92 -0.18
N GLU A 303 12.27 2.21 0.94
CA GLU A 303 11.74 0.85 0.93
C GLU A 303 10.33 0.82 0.33
N ILE A 304 10.07 -0.10 -0.60
CA ILE A 304 8.78 -0.21 -1.27
C ILE A 304 7.69 -0.81 -0.35
N GLY A 305 6.43 -0.47 -0.64
CA GLY A 305 5.28 -0.86 0.17
C GLY A 305 4.91 -2.34 0.14
N THR A 306 5.53 -3.16 -0.72
CA THR A 306 5.17 -4.58 -0.86
C THR A 306 6.40 -5.47 -0.73
N PRO A 307 6.38 -6.52 0.11
CA PRO A 307 7.44 -7.53 0.12
C PRO A 307 7.45 -8.31 -1.22
N ILE A 308 8.60 -8.92 -1.54
CA ILE A 308 8.74 -9.72 -2.77
C ILE A 308 7.73 -10.87 -2.79
N ASN A 309 7.62 -11.60 -1.67
CA ASN A 309 6.67 -12.69 -1.51
C ASN A 309 5.45 -12.19 -0.73
N CYS A 310 4.28 -12.24 -1.33
CA CYS A 310 3.04 -11.84 -0.68
C CYS A 310 1.80 -12.30 -1.46
N PHE A 311 0.65 -12.29 -0.79
CA PHE A 311 -0.64 -12.40 -1.46
C PHE A 311 -0.95 -11.14 -2.26
N GLY A 312 -1.65 -11.32 -3.38
CA GLY A 312 -2.11 -10.24 -4.25
C GLY A 312 -3.26 -10.70 -5.14
N TYR A 313 -3.62 -9.85 -6.11
CA TYR A 313 -4.73 -10.10 -7.02
C TYR A 313 -6.05 -10.27 -6.28
N THR A 314 -6.69 -9.16 -5.98
CA THR A 314 -8.07 -9.12 -5.46
C THR A 314 -9.08 -9.14 -6.61
N SER A 315 -10.23 -9.74 -6.41
CA SER A 315 -11.33 -9.67 -7.37
C SER A 315 -12.67 -9.70 -6.66
N GLY A 316 -13.57 -8.87 -7.13
CA GLY A 316 -14.92 -8.70 -6.59
C GLY A 316 -14.89 -8.03 -5.22
N ASN A 317 -16.01 -7.48 -4.86
CA ASN A 317 -16.27 -6.99 -3.52
C ASN A 317 -17.52 -7.69 -3.03
N ASP A 318 -17.50 -8.15 -1.80
CA ASP A 318 -18.65 -8.65 -1.08
C ASP A 318 -19.08 -7.65 -0.03
N ILE A 319 -20.32 -7.75 0.42
CA ILE A 319 -20.92 -6.85 1.40
C ILE A 319 -21.56 -7.69 2.48
N THR A 320 -21.28 -7.40 3.75
CA THR A 320 -21.94 -8.05 4.88
C THR A 320 -23.43 -7.70 4.92
N PRO A 321 -24.29 -8.67 5.27
CA PRO A 321 -25.75 -8.48 5.15
C PRO A 321 -26.33 -7.44 6.11
N ASN A 322 -25.78 -7.27 7.33
CA ASN A 322 -26.36 -6.42 8.36
C ASN A 322 -25.65 -5.06 8.51
N THR A 323 -24.30 -5.04 8.47
CA THR A 323 -23.54 -3.81 8.68
C THR A 323 -23.09 -3.14 7.38
N ASN A 324 -23.35 -3.76 6.24
CA ASN A 324 -22.96 -3.28 4.92
C ASN A 324 -21.44 -3.03 4.76
N LEU A 325 -20.60 -3.75 5.48
CA LEU A 325 -19.16 -3.68 5.33
C LEU A 325 -18.77 -4.32 3.99
N LYS A 326 -18.06 -3.58 3.16
CA LYS A 326 -17.55 -4.02 1.87
C LYS A 326 -16.17 -4.64 2.05
N PHE A 327 -15.93 -5.84 1.55
CA PHE A 327 -14.66 -6.53 1.71
C PHE A 327 -14.24 -7.27 0.44
N ASN A 328 -12.94 -7.55 0.35
CA ASN A 328 -12.35 -8.39 -0.69
C ASN A 328 -11.20 -9.22 -0.12
N PHE A 329 -10.79 -10.25 -0.87
CA PHE A 329 -9.68 -11.12 -0.51
C PHE A 329 -8.63 -11.17 -1.61
N ALA A 330 -7.36 -11.17 -1.23
CA ALA A 330 -6.28 -11.54 -2.13
C ALA A 330 -6.33 -13.05 -2.43
N LYS A 331 -6.08 -13.44 -3.69
CA LYS A 331 -6.36 -14.80 -4.20
C LYS A 331 -5.12 -15.59 -4.59
N VAL A 332 -4.02 -14.91 -4.80
CA VAL A 332 -2.81 -15.50 -5.36
C VAL A 332 -1.65 -15.20 -4.45
N TYR A 333 -0.94 -16.22 -4.02
CA TYR A 333 0.34 -16.05 -3.37
C TYR A 333 1.43 -15.96 -4.44
N TRP A 334 2.09 -14.82 -4.51
CA TRP A 334 3.20 -14.56 -5.40
C TRP A 334 4.52 -14.75 -4.65
N TYR A 335 5.46 -15.47 -5.26
CA TYR A 335 6.78 -15.68 -4.70
C TYR A 335 7.86 -15.67 -5.78
N GLN A 336 9.07 -15.29 -5.39
CA GLN A 336 10.24 -15.38 -6.26
C GLN A 336 10.81 -16.78 -6.18
N ASP A 337 10.79 -17.49 -7.30
CA ASP A 337 11.42 -18.80 -7.43
C ASP A 337 12.94 -18.65 -7.43
N ILE A 338 13.64 -19.34 -6.51
CA ILE A 338 15.09 -19.23 -6.33
C ILE A 338 15.85 -19.76 -7.56
N LYS A 339 15.37 -20.86 -8.15
CA LYS A 339 16.06 -21.54 -9.24
C LYS A 339 16.00 -20.76 -10.54
N THR A 340 14.84 -20.18 -10.84
CA THR A 340 14.59 -19.45 -12.09
C THR A 340 14.66 -17.95 -11.95
N ASN A 341 14.76 -17.44 -10.72
CA ASN A 341 14.70 -16.02 -10.37
C ASN A 341 13.48 -15.29 -10.99
N THR A 342 12.37 -16.02 -11.15
CA THR A 342 11.12 -15.49 -11.73
C THR A 342 10.02 -15.44 -10.68
N MET A 343 9.09 -14.49 -10.84
CA MET A 343 7.90 -14.44 -10.01
C MET A 343 6.90 -15.52 -10.45
N LYS A 344 6.45 -16.33 -9.52
CA LYS A 344 5.43 -17.37 -9.72
C LYS A 344 4.24 -17.11 -8.81
N GLY A 345 3.03 -17.35 -9.31
CA GLY A 345 1.79 -17.31 -8.55
C GLY A 345 1.32 -18.70 -8.16
N ILE A 346 0.95 -18.89 -6.91
CA ILE A 346 0.32 -20.10 -6.41
C ILE A 346 -1.11 -19.81 -5.99
N TYR A 347 -2.02 -20.63 -6.49
CA TYR A 347 -3.46 -20.52 -6.26
C TYR A 347 -3.99 -21.62 -5.33
N THR A 348 -3.14 -22.51 -4.78
CA THR A 348 -3.59 -23.68 -4.04
C THR A 348 -2.93 -23.85 -2.66
N LYS A 349 -3.73 -24.19 -1.66
CA LYS A 349 -3.30 -24.56 -0.30
C LYS A 349 -2.35 -25.75 -0.29
N LYS A 350 -2.65 -26.79 -1.06
CA LYS A 350 -1.90 -28.05 -1.07
C LYS A 350 -0.42 -27.85 -1.45
N LYS A 351 -0.13 -26.91 -2.36
CA LYS A 351 1.23 -26.56 -2.77
C LYS A 351 1.97 -25.69 -1.75
N LEU A 352 1.24 -24.99 -0.90
CA LEU A 352 1.81 -24.12 0.13
C LEU A 352 2.25 -24.93 1.36
N HIS A 353 1.44 -25.89 1.82
CA HIS A 353 1.75 -26.71 2.99
C HIS A 353 2.95 -27.67 2.82
N THR A 354 3.36 -27.97 1.60
CA THR A 354 4.50 -28.87 1.34
C THR A 354 5.85 -28.16 1.27
N LYS A 355 5.87 -26.82 1.48
CA LYS A 355 7.07 -26.00 1.30
C LYS A 355 7.50 -25.40 2.62
N SER A 356 8.81 -25.38 2.85
CA SER A 356 9.46 -24.88 4.05
C SER A 356 9.10 -23.42 4.37
N ASP A 357 9.31 -22.99 5.61
CA ASP A 357 9.12 -21.62 6.14
C ASP A 357 9.68 -20.49 5.26
N TYR A 358 10.59 -20.82 4.34
CA TYR A 358 11.13 -19.89 3.34
C TYR A 358 10.05 -19.26 2.45
N PHE A 359 8.95 -19.99 2.16
CA PHE A 359 7.86 -19.48 1.32
C PHE A 359 7.00 -18.45 2.02
N PHE A 360 6.89 -18.53 3.34
CA PHE A 360 6.01 -17.69 4.16
C PHE A 360 6.72 -16.52 4.82
N ASN A 361 8.04 -16.45 4.69
CA ASN A 361 8.77 -15.28 5.14
C ASN A 361 8.69 -14.16 4.08
N PRO A 362 8.22 -12.97 4.45
CA PRO A 362 8.28 -11.84 3.57
C PRO A 362 9.75 -11.60 3.20
N LYS A 363 10.04 -11.58 1.90
CA LYS A 363 11.36 -11.24 1.37
C LYS A 363 11.31 -9.78 0.95
N TYR A 364 12.22 -8.98 1.46
CA TYR A 364 12.32 -7.57 1.14
C TYR A 364 13.28 -7.32 -0.02
N LEU A 365 12.99 -6.29 -0.80
CA LEU A 365 13.87 -5.83 -1.86
C LEU A 365 14.94 -4.92 -1.24
N GLY A 366 16.20 -5.33 -1.31
CA GLY A 366 17.30 -4.45 -0.89
C GLY A 366 17.47 -3.28 -1.86
N LEU A 367 17.66 -2.07 -1.31
CA LEU A 367 18.03 -0.88 -2.05
C LEU A 367 19.56 -0.84 -2.26
N ASP A 368 19.99 -0.34 -3.42
CA ASP A 368 21.40 -0.04 -3.66
C ASP A 368 21.79 1.30 -3.00
N TYR A 369 20.84 2.25 -2.91
CA TYR A 369 21.00 3.49 -2.17
C TYR A 369 19.68 3.94 -1.53
N HIS A 370 19.70 4.22 -0.24
CA HIS A 370 18.56 4.72 0.52
C HIS A 370 18.56 6.24 0.58
N ILE A 371 17.53 6.87 0.01
CA ILE A 371 17.32 8.31 0.09
C ILE A 371 16.52 8.61 1.37
N LYS A 372 17.16 9.25 2.32
CA LYS A 372 16.48 9.80 3.51
C LYS A 372 15.89 11.16 3.19
N LEU A 373 14.61 11.34 3.50
CA LEU A 373 13.90 12.60 3.42
C LEU A 373 13.72 13.17 4.85
N THR A 374 13.78 14.47 4.96
CA THR A 374 13.51 15.22 6.19
C THR A 374 12.29 16.11 5.97
N ILE A 375 11.72 16.66 7.04
CA ILE A 375 10.57 17.56 6.89
C ILE A 375 10.91 18.82 6.09
N ASP A 376 12.16 19.32 6.20
CA ASP A 376 12.62 20.49 5.47
C ASP A 376 12.66 20.26 3.95
N ASP A 377 12.84 19.01 3.52
CA ASP A 377 12.80 18.63 2.11
C ASP A 377 11.41 18.90 1.47
N PHE A 378 10.35 19.02 2.27
CA PHE A 378 8.99 19.32 1.82
C PHE A 378 8.61 20.81 1.93
N ALA A 379 9.48 21.65 2.46
CA ALA A 379 9.22 23.08 2.59
C ALA A 379 9.16 23.80 1.23
N ASN A 380 9.93 23.34 0.25
CA ASN A 380 9.91 23.85 -1.11
C ASN A 380 9.02 23.00 -2.03
N LYS A 381 7.82 23.49 -2.33
CA LYS A 381 6.78 22.77 -3.10
C LYS A 381 7.12 22.53 -4.57
N ASP A 382 8.01 23.36 -5.13
CA ASP A 382 8.38 23.33 -6.55
C ASP A 382 9.60 22.46 -6.82
N TYR A 383 10.20 21.88 -5.78
CA TYR A 383 11.43 21.15 -5.86
C TYR A 383 11.25 19.67 -5.50
N ASP A 384 11.49 18.78 -6.47
CA ASP A 384 11.45 17.33 -6.28
C ASP A 384 12.76 16.85 -5.65
N VAL A 385 12.86 16.99 -4.31
CA VAL A 385 14.07 16.69 -3.55
C VAL A 385 14.53 15.24 -3.72
N MET A 386 13.59 14.28 -3.74
CA MET A 386 13.95 12.88 -3.91
C MET A 386 14.60 12.63 -5.28
N LEU A 387 14.05 13.22 -6.34
CA LEU A 387 14.62 13.13 -7.69
C LEU A 387 16.00 13.79 -7.76
N GLU A 388 16.17 14.95 -7.14
CA GLU A 388 17.46 15.65 -7.10
C GLU A 388 18.53 14.90 -6.30
N LYS A 389 18.15 14.29 -5.16
CA LYS A 389 19.05 13.40 -4.41
C LYS A 389 19.46 12.17 -5.23
N CYS A 390 18.51 11.62 -6.01
CA CYS A 390 18.79 10.52 -6.94
C CYS A 390 19.78 10.95 -8.05
N TYR A 391 19.62 12.14 -8.66
CA TYR A 391 20.56 12.68 -9.63
C TYR A 391 21.97 12.86 -9.08
N LYS A 392 22.08 13.42 -7.88
CA LYS A 392 23.38 13.59 -7.21
C LYS A 392 24.06 12.24 -7.03
N TRP A 393 23.32 11.23 -6.63
CA TRP A 393 23.83 9.88 -6.47
C TRP A 393 24.28 9.27 -7.82
N ILE A 394 23.46 9.32 -8.88
CA ILE A 394 23.84 8.83 -10.22
C ILE A 394 25.16 9.48 -10.69
N ASN A 395 25.30 10.78 -10.52
CA ASN A 395 26.49 11.51 -10.94
C ASN A 395 27.73 11.22 -10.07
N SER A 396 27.53 10.81 -8.80
CA SER A 396 28.64 10.39 -7.92
C SER A 396 29.20 9.01 -8.27
N GLU A 397 28.34 8.08 -8.72
CA GLU A 397 28.74 6.73 -9.17
C GLU A 397 29.57 6.73 -10.46
N LYS A 398 29.58 7.85 -11.21
CA LYS A 398 30.37 8.04 -12.44
C LYS A 398 31.79 8.51 -12.21
N ARG A 399 32.13 8.90 -10.96
CA ARG A 399 33.46 9.36 -10.57
C ARG A 399 34.24 8.20 -9.97
#